data_e9e38456d589f27e8d4e74d3e432119c
#
_entry.id   e9e38456d589f27e8d4e74d3e432119c
#
_cell.length_a   1.000
_cell.length_b   1.000
_cell.length_c   1.000
_cell.angle_alpha   90.00
_cell.angle_beta   90.00
_cell.angle_gamma   90.00
#
_symmetry.space_group_name_H-M   'P 1'
#
loop_
_entity.id
_entity.type
_entity.pdbx_description
1 polymer ?
#
loop_
_entity_poly.entity_id
_entity_poly.type
_entity_poly.pdbx_seq_one_letter_code
_entity_poly.pdbx_strand_id
1 'polypeptide(L)'
;DVVLGLYYMTRHRINSKGEGMVFTDTDEVLRAYGARKVDLQAQIKVRINETVNDADGHGTAETRIVETTVGRAILFSIVPTGLAFSLVDQNMTKKAISRLINACYRRVGLKETVIFADQLMYMGFSYATRSGSSIGVNDFEIPVEKAQIIGEAEAQVKEIEDQFASGLVTQGEKYNKVIDIWARANDLVAKKMMDRIGKEDAVDAEGNTVQQDSFNSVFMMADSGARGSAAQIRQLAGMRGLMAKPDGSIIETPITANFREGLSVLQYFISTHGARKGLADTALKTANSGYLTRRLVDVAQDLVITDHDCGTDEGLRMTPLIEGGDVVVPLAGRILGRVVAQDVVKPGTEEVVLEAGTLIDEQ
;
A
#
# COMPACT_ATOMS: atom_id res chain seq x y z
N ASP A 1 -4.66 -12.44 -4.40
CA ASP A 1 -5.69 -12.56 -5.46
C ASP A 1 -6.93 -11.72 -5.13
N VAL A 2 -7.41 -11.76 -3.88
CA VAL A 2 -8.59 -10.96 -3.46
C VAL A 2 -8.38 -9.48 -3.75
N VAL A 3 -7.27 -8.90 -3.27
CA VAL A 3 -6.97 -7.48 -3.47
C VAL A 3 -6.85 -7.14 -4.96
N LEU A 4 -6.16 -7.98 -5.74
CA LEU A 4 -5.99 -7.76 -7.18
C LEU A 4 -7.32 -7.81 -7.92
N GLY A 5 -8.19 -8.78 -7.60
CA GLY A 5 -9.50 -8.91 -8.25
C GLY A 5 -10.42 -7.73 -7.94
N LEU A 6 -10.49 -7.30 -6.69
CA LEU A 6 -11.28 -6.14 -6.27
C LEU A 6 -10.73 -4.83 -6.85
N TYR A 7 -9.41 -4.68 -6.91
CA TYR A 7 -8.77 -3.54 -7.53
C TYR A 7 -9.07 -3.48 -9.04
N TYR A 8 -8.91 -4.60 -9.75
CA TYR A 8 -9.21 -4.69 -11.18
C TYR A 8 -10.67 -4.34 -11.50
N MET A 9 -11.63 -4.86 -10.72
CA MET A 9 -13.04 -4.60 -11.00
C MET A 9 -13.49 -3.17 -10.71
N THR A 10 -12.83 -2.48 -9.78
CA THR A 10 -13.23 -1.11 -9.36
C THR A 10 -12.51 0.00 -10.12
N ARG A 11 -11.61 -0.34 -11.04
CA ARG A 11 -10.95 0.64 -11.89
C ARG A 11 -11.87 1.18 -12.97
N HIS A 12 -11.58 2.39 -13.41
CA HIS A 12 -12.22 3.02 -14.54
C HIS A 12 -11.35 2.86 -15.79
N ARG A 13 -11.97 2.65 -16.95
CA ARG A 13 -11.35 2.62 -18.27
C ARG A 13 -12.13 3.53 -19.22
N ILE A 14 -11.43 4.47 -19.82
CA ILE A 14 -12.00 5.42 -20.79
C ILE A 14 -12.47 4.68 -22.05
N ASN A 15 -13.57 5.14 -22.62
CA ASN A 15 -14.18 4.61 -23.85
C ASN A 15 -14.49 3.09 -23.78
N SER A 16 -14.95 2.64 -22.62
CA SER A 16 -15.41 1.28 -22.44
C SER A 16 -16.84 1.09 -22.93
N LYS A 17 -17.15 -0.12 -23.39
CA LYS A 17 -18.49 -0.44 -23.86
C LYS A 17 -19.56 -0.18 -22.81
N GLY A 18 -20.57 0.63 -23.16
CA GLY A 18 -21.66 1.00 -22.28
C GLY A 18 -21.40 2.22 -21.40
N GLU A 19 -20.34 2.97 -21.67
CA GLU A 19 -20.06 4.23 -20.99
C GLU A 19 -21.21 5.23 -21.16
N GLY A 20 -21.53 5.95 -20.07
CA GLY A 20 -22.64 6.92 -20.03
C GLY A 20 -24.04 6.32 -19.89
N MET A 21 -24.21 5.00 -19.88
CA MET A 21 -25.53 4.39 -19.66
C MET A 21 -26.08 4.67 -18.25
N VAL A 22 -27.40 4.78 -18.17
CA VAL A 22 -28.12 5.06 -16.91
C VAL A 22 -28.90 3.83 -16.49
N PHE A 23 -28.78 3.46 -15.22
CA PHE A 23 -29.43 2.28 -14.62
C PHE A 23 -30.29 2.65 -13.43
N THR A 24 -31.36 1.89 -13.24
CA THR A 24 -32.34 2.10 -12.17
C THR A 24 -31.86 1.61 -10.83
N ASP A 25 -31.09 0.51 -10.83
CA ASP A 25 -30.54 -0.12 -9.63
C ASP A 25 -29.29 -0.96 -9.93
N THR A 26 -28.67 -1.50 -8.90
CA THR A 26 -27.46 -2.35 -9.02
C THR A 26 -27.75 -3.71 -9.64
N ASP A 27 -28.97 -4.23 -9.51
CA ASP A 27 -29.38 -5.51 -10.10
C ASP A 27 -29.51 -5.39 -11.63
N GLU A 28 -30.00 -4.25 -12.11
CA GLU A 28 -30.02 -3.96 -13.55
C GLU A 28 -28.61 -3.89 -14.13
N VAL A 29 -27.67 -3.25 -13.41
CA VAL A 29 -26.24 -3.22 -13.79
C VAL A 29 -25.68 -4.63 -13.89
N LEU A 30 -25.94 -5.49 -12.90
CA LEU A 30 -25.47 -6.87 -12.90
C LEU A 30 -26.02 -7.67 -14.08
N ARG A 31 -27.30 -7.51 -14.40
CA ARG A 31 -27.95 -8.14 -15.57
C ARG A 31 -27.37 -7.64 -16.89
N ALA A 32 -27.14 -6.32 -17.02
CA ALA A 32 -26.54 -5.73 -18.20
C ALA A 32 -25.10 -6.21 -18.42
N TYR A 33 -24.32 -6.33 -17.33
CA TYR A 33 -22.99 -6.91 -17.38
C TYR A 33 -23.02 -8.40 -17.76
N GLY A 34 -23.90 -9.19 -17.18
CA GLY A 34 -24.08 -10.61 -17.55
C GLY A 34 -24.51 -10.80 -19.01
N ALA A 35 -25.32 -9.88 -19.55
CA ALA A 35 -25.69 -9.83 -20.96
C ALA A 35 -24.61 -9.26 -21.90
N ARG A 36 -23.43 -8.91 -21.36
CA ARG A 36 -22.31 -8.29 -22.10
C ARG A 36 -22.69 -6.99 -22.85
N LYS A 37 -23.58 -6.23 -22.29
CA LYS A 37 -23.99 -4.92 -22.83
C LYS A 37 -23.08 -3.80 -22.33
N VAL A 38 -22.51 -3.98 -21.15
CA VAL A 38 -21.56 -3.04 -20.54
C VAL A 38 -20.31 -3.79 -20.09
N ASP A 39 -19.16 -3.09 -20.13
CA ASP A 39 -17.92 -3.60 -19.60
C ASP A 39 -17.78 -3.26 -18.11
N LEU A 40 -16.94 -4.02 -17.41
CA LEU A 40 -16.75 -3.92 -15.96
C LEU A 40 -16.24 -2.55 -15.50
N GLN A 41 -15.34 -1.96 -16.31
CA GLN A 41 -14.66 -0.69 -16.03
C GLN A 41 -15.37 0.52 -16.63
N ALA A 42 -16.52 0.32 -17.30
CA ALA A 42 -17.28 1.40 -17.92
C ALA A 42 -17.87 2.35 -16.88
N GLN A 43 -17.77 3.64 -17.12
CA GLN A 43 -18.40 4.67 -16.30
C GLN A 43 -19.90 4.75 -16.63
N ILE A 44 -20.73 4.67 -15.59
CA ILE A 44 -22.19 4.64 -15.71
C ILE A 44 -22.83 5.57 -14.69
N LYS A 45 -24.13 5.86 -14.88
CA LYS A 45 -24.96 6.52 -13.87
C LYS A 45 -25.95 5.51 -13.31
N VAL A 46 -25.96 5.33 -12.01
CA VAL A 46 -26.84 4.37 -11.33
C VAL A 46 -27.52 5.03 -10.15
N ARG A 47 -28.81 4.70 -9.96
CA ARG A 47 -29.54 5.11 -8.77
C ARG A 47 -29.19 4.14 -7.62
N ILE A 48 -28.58 4.70 -6.58
CA ILE A 48 -28.19 3.98 -5.38
C ILE A 48 -29.21 4.29 -4.27
N ASN A 49 -29.72 3.24 -3.66
CA ASN A 49 -30.49 3.31 -2.44
C ASN A 49 -29.58 2.84 -1.30
N GLU A 50 -29.18 3.74 -0.44
CA GLU A 50 -28.33 3.41 0.69
C GLU A 50 -29.00 3.74 2.01
N THR A 51 -28.75 2.93 3.03
CA THR A 51 -29.08 3.24 4.42
C THR A 51 -27.77 3.34 5.16
N VAL A 52 -27.46 4.51 5.70
CA VAL A 52 -26.21 4.76 6.41
C VAL A 52 -26.50 4.82 7.90
N ASN A 53 -25.82 3.98 8.67
CA ASN A 53 -25.92 4.03 10.13
C ASN A 53 -24.94 5.07 10.68
N ASP A 54 -25.42 5.90 11.62
CA ASP A 54 -24.55 6.77 12.44
C ASP A 54 -23.84 5.94 13.52
N ALA A 55 -23.05 6.62 14.35
CA ALA A 55 -22.35 6.00 15.48
C ALA A 55 -23.29 5.32 16.49
N ASP A 56 -24.51 5.83 16.62
CA ASP A 56 -25.55 5.34 17.53
C ASP A 56 -26.43 4.23 16.89
N GLY A 57 -26.15 3.82 15.65
CA GLY A 57 -26.86 2.77 14.94
C GLY A 57 -28.19 3.19 14.29
N HIS A 58 -28.49 4.50 14.24
CA HIS A 58 -29.68 5.00 13.56
C HIS A 58 -29.42 5.08 12.05
N GLY A 59 -30.23 4.38 11.26
CA GLY A 59 -30.10 4.35 9.81
C GLY A 59 -30.86 5.48 9.11
N THR A 60 -30.16 6.28 8.32
CA THR A 60 -30.77 7.26 7.42
C THR A 60 -30.81 6.71 6.00
N ALA A 61 -31.99 6.58 5.40
CA ALA A 61 -32.15 6.11 4.02
C ALA A 61 -32.04 7.28 3.04
N GLU A 62 -31.17 7.15 2.06
CA GLU A 62 -30.98 8.14 0.99
C GLU A 62 -31.02 7.45 -0.38
N THR A 63 -31.65 8.12 -1.34
CA THR A 63 -31.69 7.68 -2.73
C THR A 63 -31.10 8.76 -3.61
N ARG A 64 -30.02 8.42 -4.34
CA ARG A 64 -29.37 9.37 -5.24
C ARG A 64 -28.86 8.69 -6.51
N ILE A 65 -28.74 9.48 -7.57
CA ILE A 65 -28.07 9.04 -8.80
C ILE A 65 -26.58 9.39 -8.65
N VAL A 66 -25.74 8.37 -8.79
CA VAL A 66 -24.29 8.48 -8.66
C VAL A 66 -23.63 8.12 -9.99
N GLU A 67 -22.61 8.85 -10.36
CA GLU A 67 -21.72 8.51 -11.46
C GLU A 67 -20.60 7.65 -10.94
N THR A 68 -20.51 6.40 -11.40
CA THR A 68 -19.59 5.40 -10.90
C THR A 68 -19.25 4.37 -11.99
N THR A 69 -18.51 3.32 -11.65
CA THR A 69 -18.21 2.24 -12.60
C THR A 69 -19.11 1.02 -12.35
N VAL A 70 -19.32 0.21 -13.42
CA VAL A 70 -20.05 -1.05 -13.32
C VAL A 70 -19.52 -1.93 -12.20
N GLY A 71 -18.19 -2.06 -12.09
CA GLY A 71 -17.57 -2.89 -11.06
C GLY A 71 -17.84 -2.40 -9.64
N ARG A 72 -17.83 -1.09 -9.38
CA ARG A 72 -18.16 -0.53 -8.06
C ARG A 72 -19.62 -0.71 -7.71
N ALA A 73 -20.53 -0.56 -8.69
CA ALA A 73 -21.95 -0.84 -8.50
C ALA A 73 -22.20 -2.33 -8.15
N ILE A 74 -21.50 -3.25 -8.84
CA ILE A 74 -21.57 -4.68 -8.53
C ILE A 74 -20.98 -4.98 -7.15
N LEU A 75 -19.87 -4.33 -6.76
CA LEU A 75 -19.29 -4.48 -5.43
C LEU A 75 -20.28 -4.03 -4.35
N PHE A 76 -21.02 -2.95 -4.58
CA PHE A 76 -22.00 -2.47 -3.62
C PHE A 76 -23.13 -3.46 -3.36
N SER A 77 -23.45 -4.35 -4.31
CA SER A 77 -24.52 -5.35 -4.12
C SER A 77 -24.28 -6.34 -2.98
N ILE A 78 -23.03 -6.52 -2.56
CA ILE A 78 -22.65 -7.38 -1.42
C ILE A 78 -22.41 -6.61 -0.13
N VAL A 79 -22.39 -5.27 -0.19
CA VAL A 79 -22.16 -4.42 0.99
C VAL A 79 -23.38 -4.47 1.90
N PRO A 80 -23.22 -4.76 3.20
CA PRO A 80 -24.34 -4.79 4.12
C PRO A 80 -24.97 -3.41 4.28
N THR A 81 -26.27 -3.40 4.56
CA THR A 81 -27.01 -2.18 4.89
C THR A 81 -26.41 -1.50 6.12
N GLY A 82 -26.31 -0.19 6.09
CA GLY A 82 -25.64 0.61 7.15
C GLY A 82 -24.33 1.25 6.72
N LEU A 83 -23.82 0.92 5.52
CA LEU A 83 -22.60 1.51 4.96
C LEU A 83 -22.89 2.42 3.76
N ALA A 84 -22.18 3.53 3.70
CA ALA A 84 -22.32 4.48 2.59
C ALA A 84 -21.65 3.95 1.31
N PHE A 85 -22.27 4.23 0.17
CA PHE A 85 -21.72 3.90 -1.16
C PHE A 85 -20.34 4.55 -1.40
N SER A 86 -20.10 5.72 -0.82
CA SER A 86 -18.82 6.43 -0.94
C SER A 86 -17.59 5.62 -0.47
N LEU A 87 -17.78 4.62 0.40
CA LEU A 87 -16.72 3.73 0.86
C LEU A 87 -16.23 2.78 -0.24
N VAL A 88 -17.10 2.45 -1.20
CA VAL A 88 -16.78 1.57 -2.34
C VAL A 88 -16.58 2.32 -3.65
N ASP A 89 -16.96 3.59 -3.73
CA ASP A 89 -16.78 4.41 -4.94
C ASP A 89 -15.34 4.93 -5.08
N GLN A 90 -14.39 4.03 -5.01
CA GLN A 90 -12.96 4.27 -5.18
C GLN A 90 -12.27 3.01 -5.69
N ASN A 91 -11.01 3.14 -6.10
CA ASN A 91 -10.20 1.96 -6.42
C ASN A 91 -9.94 1.15 -5.14
N MET A 92 -10.32 -0.12 -5.14
CA MET A 92 -10.17 -1.00 -3.97
C MET A 92 -8.74 -1.48 -3.78
N THR A 93 -7.88 -0.60 -3.31
CA THR A 93 -6.54 -0.95 -2.84
C THR A 93 -6.61 -1.71 -1.51
N LYS A 94 -5.52 -2.37 -1.11
CA LYS A 94 -5.42 -3.05 0.19
C LYS A 94 -5.82 -2.15 1.37
N LYS A 95 -5.42 -0.87 1.34
CA LYS A 95 -5.78 0.11 2.37
C LYS A 95 -7.26 0.47 2.34
N ALA A 96 -7.86 0.60 1.15
CA ALA A 96 -9.28 0.90 0.99
C ALA A 96 -10.14 -0.28 1.49
N ILE A 97 -9.76 -1.51 1.18
CA ILE A 97 -10.44 -2.73 1.66
C ILE A 97 -10.37 -2.82 3.20
N SER A 98 -9.22 -2.55 3.79
CA SER A 98 -9.08 -2.54 5.26
C SER A 98 -9.98 -1.49 5.91
N ARG A 99 -10.06 -0.29 5.33
CA ARG A 99 -10.99 0.76 5.81
C ARG A 99 -12.45 0.35 5.68
N LEU A 100 -12.82 -0.28 4.57
CA LEU A 100 -14.18 -0.76 4.33
C LEU A 100 -14.59 -1.84 5.35
N ILE A 101 -13.73 -2.82 5.62
CA ILE A 101 -13.98 -3.87 6.62
C ILE A 101 -14.06 -3.28 8.03
N ASN A 102 -13.19 -2.33 8.38
CA ASN A 102 -13.22 -1.66 9.67
C ASN A 102 -14.52 -0.84 9.85
N ALA A 103 -14.93 -0.11 8.81
CA ALA A 103 -16.19 0.63 8.84
C ALA A 103 -17.40 -0.31 8.98
N CYS A 104 -17.38 -1.47 8.33
CA CYS A 104 -18.40 -2.50 8.48
C CYS A 104 -18.46 -3.01 9.91
N TYR A 105 -17.33 -3.37 10.50
CA TYR A 105 -17.27 -3.87 11.88
C TYR A 105 -17.85 -2.86 12.88
N ARG A 106 -17.51 -1.59 12.74
CA ARG A 106 -17.95 -0.53 13.67
C ARG A 106 -19.43 -0.16 13.54
N ARG A 107 -19.98 -0.16 12.31
CA ARG A 107 -21.34 0.32 12.04
C ARG A 107 -22.40 -0.78 12.01
N VAL A 108 -22.01 -1.98 11.61
CA VAL A 108 -22.96 -3.08 11.37
C VAL A 108 -22.76 -4.23 12.37
N GLY A 109 -21.54 -4.41 12.87
CA GLY A 109 -21.21 -5.40 13.90
C GLY A 109 -20.49 -6.64 13.35
N LEU A 110 -20.06 -7.51 14.28
CA LEU A 110 -19.15 -8.61 14.00
C LEU A 110 -19.72 -9.64 13.01
N LYS A 111 -20.95 -10.08 13.19
CA LYS A 111 -21.56 -11.16 12.39
C LYS A 111 -21.64 -10.79 10.91
N GLU A 112 -22.18 -9.63 10.61
CA GLU A 112 -22.33 -9.14 9.24
C GLU A 112 -20.95 -8.86 8.60
N THR A 113 -19.99 -8.41 9.39
CA THR A 113 -18.61 -8.21 8.90
C THR A 113 -17.97 -9.52 8.46
N VAL A 114 -18.15 -10.62 9.18
CA VAL A 114 -17.62 -11.92 8.78
C VAL A 114 -18.26 -12.41 7.47
N ILE A 115 -19.60 -12.31 7.37
CA ILE A 115 -20.33 -12.68 6.14
C ILE A 115 -19.87 -11.82 4.96
N PHE A 116 -19.75 -10.53 5.17
CA PHE A 116 -19.26 -9.58 4.15
C PHE A 116 -17.82 -9.89 3.71
N ALA A 117 -16.93 -10.19 4.66
CA ALA A 117 -15.54 -10.55 4.36
C ALA A 117 -15.45 -11.81 3.49
N ASP A 118 -16.27 -12.83 3.75
CA ASP A 118 -16.35 -14.04 2.94
C ASP A 118 -16.86 -13.74 1.52
N GLN A 119 -17.92 -12.97 1.39
CA GLN A 119 -18.47 -12.56 0.08
C GLN A 119 -17.44 -11.74 -0.71
N LEU A 120 -16.74 -10.82 -0.05
CA LEU A 120 -15.69 -10.00 -0.64
C LEU A 120 -14.52 -10.85 -1.13
N MET A 121 -14.14 -11.86 -0.37
CA MET A 121 -13.09 -12.82 -0.73
C MET A 121 -13.46 -13.60 -2.01
N TYR A 122 -14.65 -14.19 -2.06
CA TYR A 122 -15.10 -14.95 -3.24
C TYR A 122 -15.28 -14.06 -4.47
N MET A 123 -15.80 -12.85 -4.30
CA MET A 123 -15.87 -11.86 -5.37
C MET A 123 -14.49 -11.52 -5.89
N GLY A 124 -13.53 -11.24 -5.00
CA GLY A 124 -12.14 -10.98 -5.36
C GLY A 124 -11.51 -12.11 -6.16
N PHE A 125 -11.67 -13.36 -5.75
CA PHE A 125 -11.20 -14.53 -6.49
C PHE A 125 -11.82 -14.64 -7.89
N SER A 126 -13.12 -14.45 -8.00
CA SER A 126 -13.84 -14.51 -9.27
C SER A 126 -13.32 -13.46 -10.26
N TYR A 127 -13.16 -12.23 -9.82
CA TYR A 127 -12.69 -11.16 -10.70
C TYR A 127 -11.17 -11.20 -10.94
N ALA A 128 -10.37 -11.73 -10.04
CA ALA A 128 -8.96 -12.02 -10.30
C ALA A 128 -8.81 -13.05 -11.42
N THR A 129 -9.63 -14.11 -11.41
CA THR A 129 -9.66 -15.11 -12.48
C THR A 129 -10.09 -14.50 -13.82
N ARG A 130 -11.13 -13.67 -13.81
CA ARG A 130 -11.64 -12.99 -15.02
C ARG A 130 -10.68 -11.95 -15.58
N SER A 131 -9.85 -11.32 -14.73
CA SER A 131 -8.88 -10.33 -15.17
C SER A 131 -7.84 -10.91 -16.12
N GLY A 132 -7.52 -12.21 -15.99
CA GLY A 132 -6.48 -12.85 -16.78
C GLY A 132 -5.10 -12.23 -16.57
N SER A 133 -4.88 -11.53 -15.46
CA SER A 133 -3.62 -10.83 -15.18
C SER A 133 -2.45 -11.80 -15.18
N SER A 134 -1.44 -11.49 -15.97
CA SER A 134 -0.21 -12.27 -16.11
C SER A 134 0.98 -11.31 -16.17
N ILE A 135 2.18 -11.82 -15.91
CA ILE A 135 3.42 -11.03 -15.95
C ILE A 135 4.30 -11.57 -17.07
N GLY A 136 4.63 -10.70 -18.01
CA GLY A 136 5.63 -10.96 -19.05
C GLY A 136 6.85 -10.05 -18.88
N VAL A 137 7.96 -10.41 -19.54
CA VAL A 137 9.18 -9.58 -19.51
C VAL A 137 8.93 -8.19 -20.09
N ASN A 138 8.03 -8.07 -21.05
CA ASN A 138 7.72 -6.81 -21.72
C ASN A 138 6.91 -5.86 -20.86
N ASP A 139 6.22 -6.35 -19.82
CA ASP A 139 5.45 -5.52 -18.90
C ASP A 139 6.34 -4.65 -17.99
N PHE A 140 7.62 -4.99 -17.89
CA PHE A 140 8.63 -4.18 -17.19
C PHE A 140 9.25 -3.16 -18.14
N GLU A 141 8.55 -2.07 -18.40
CA GLU A 141 9.04 -1.01 -19.27
C GLU A 141 10.21 -0.25 -18.62
N ILE A 142 11.30 -0.14 -19.39
CA ILE A 142 12.49 0.63 -18.98
C ILE A 142 12.27 2.09 -19.41
N PRO A 143 12.40 3.08 -18.49
CA PRO A 143 12.25 4.48 -18.86
C PRO A 143 13.34 4.92 -19.85
N VAL A 144 12.94 5.65 -20.87
CA VAL A 144 13.86 6.14 -21.92
C VAL A 144 14.90 7.11 -21.36
N GLU A 145 14.50 7.88 -20.34
CA GLU A 145 15.31 8.87 -19.68
C GLU A 145 16.42 8.27 -18.77
N LYS A 146 16.38 6.95 -18.54
CA LYS A 146 17.36 6.26 -17.68
C LYS A 146 18.81 6.55 -18.09
N ALA A 147 19.11 6.44 -19.38
CA ALA A 147 20.46 6.66 -19.90
C ALA A 147 20.96 8.09 -19.64
N GLN A 148 20.08 9.08 -19.79
CA GLN A 148 20.41 10.48 -19.53
C GLN A 148 20.68 10.72 -18.04
N ILE A 149 19.80 10.23 -17.15
CA ILE A 149 19.93 10.38 -15.69
C ILE A 149 21.24 9.76 -15.19
N ILE A 150 21.57 8.58 -15.69
CA ILE A 150 22.82 7.90 -15.33
C ILE A 150 24.02 8.69 -15.84
N GLY A 151 24.02 9.18 -17.08
CA GLY A 151 25.10 9.99 -17.64
C GLY A 151 25.33 11.30 -16.88
N GLU A 152 24.28 11.98 -16.45
CA GLU A 152 24.35 13.18 -15.61
C GLU A 152 24.96 12.86 -14.23
N ALA A 153 24.57 11.74 -13.61
CA ALA A 153 25.13 11.30 -12.34
C ALA A 153 26.61 10.93 -12.47
N GLU A 154 27.01 10.22 -13.52
CA GLU A 154 28.41 9.88 -13.79
C GLU A 154 29.26 11.13 -14.00
N ALA A 155 28.76 12.15 -14.69
CA ALA A 155 29.46 13.42 -14.86
C ALA A 155 29.69 14.12 -13.52
N GLN A 156 28.70 14.16 -12.64
CA GLN A 156 28.81 14.74 -11.29
C GLN A 156 29.80 13.94 -10.41
N VAL A 157 29.77 12.62 -10.47
CA VAL A 157 30.72 11.77 -9.74
C VAL A 157 32.14 12.04 -10.21
N LYS A 158 32.38 12.14 -11.52
CA LYS A 158 33.71 12.46 -12.08
C LYS A 158 34.22 13.82 -11.61
N GLU A 159 33.34 14.83 -11.54
CA GLU A 159 33.73 16.15 -10.99
C GLU A 159 34.19 16.04 -9.52
N ILE A 160 33.49 15.25 -8.70
CA ILE A 160 33.92 15.02 -7.31
C ILE A 160 35.24 14.24 -7.24
N GLU A 161 35.46 13.30 -8.15
CA GLU A 161 36.76 12.59 -8.25
C GLU A 161 37.90 13.52 -8.63
N ASP A 162 37.68 14.44 -9.55
CA ASP A 162 38.68 15.47 -9.95
C ASP A 162 38.97 16.44 -8.79
N GLN A 163 37.94 16.84 -8.03
CA GLN A 163 38.09 17.65 -6.81
C GLN A 163 38.87 16.91 -5.73
N PHE A 164 38.65 15.60 -5.57
CA PHE A 164 39.43 14.78 -4.64
C PHE A 164 40.91 14.64 -5.09
N ALA A 165 41.15 14.39 -6.38
CA ALA A 165 42.48 14.31 -6.94
C ALA A 165 43.29 15.65 -6.79
N SER A 166 42.56 16.78 -6.80
CA SER A 166 43.13 18.11 -6.56
C SER A 166 43.31 18.44 -5.08
N GLY A 167 42.94 17.56 -4.16
CA GLY A 167 43.07 17.76 -2.71
C GLY A 167 42.02 18.71 -2.10
N LEU A 168 40.99 19.07 -2.83
CA LEU A 168 39.92 20.00 -2.37
C LEU A 168 38.91 19.32 -1.45
N VAL A 169 38.80 18.01 -1.50
CA VAL A 169 37.80 17.23 -0.76
C VAL A 169 38.47 16.06 -0.04
N THR A 170 38.04 15.75 1.16
CA THR A 170 38.54 14.59 1.92
C THR A 170 37.92 13.28 1.42
N GLN A 171 38.53 12.13 1.75
CA GLN A 171 38.02 10.81 1.37
C GLN A 171 36.58 10.58 1.90
N GLY A 172 36.27 11.00 3.14
CA GLY A 172 34.95 10.87 3.73
C GLY A 172 33.88 11.74 3.04
N GLU A 173 34.27 12.96 2.66
CA GLU A 173 33.37 13.85 1.91
C GLU A 173 33.10 13.34 0.50
N LYS A 174 34.13 12.84 -0.21
CA LYS A 174 33.96 12.18 -1.50
C LYS A 174 32.95 11.04 -1.39
N TYR A 175 33.18 10.14 -0.44
CA TYR A 175 32.32 8.98 -0.20
C TYR A 175 30.84 9.40 0.00
N ASN A 176 30.60 10.34 0.91
CA ASN A 176 29.25 10.80 1.19
C ASN A 176 28.58 11.49 -0.02
N LYS A 177 29.32 12.34 -0.74
CA LYS A 177 28.80 13.03 -1.93
C LYS A 177 28.45 12.05 -3.06
N VAL A 178 29.31 11.06 -3.30
CA VAL A 178 29.07 10.03 -4.34
C VAL A 178 27.85 9.20 -4.03
N ILE A 179 27.66 8.77 -2.76
CA ILE A 179 26.47 8.03 -2.34
C ILE A 179 25.21 8.89 -2.52
N ASP A 180 25.25 10.17 -2.14
CA ASP A 180 24.11 11.06 -2.27
C ASP A 180 23.71 11.31 -3.74
N ILE A 181 24.68 11.47 -4.64
CA ILE A 181 24.43 11.58 -6.09
C ILE A 181 23.71 10.33 -6.61
N TRP A 182 24.24 9.15 -6.29
CA TRP A 182 23.63 7.90 -6.76
C TRP A 182 22.30 7.57 -6.11
N ALA A 183 22.08 7.95 -4.85
CA ALA A 183 20.79 7.81 -4.20
C ALA A 183 19.73 8.67 -4.91
N ARG A 184 20.03 9.95 -5.19
CA ARG A 184 19.15 10.84 -5.94
C ARG A 184 18.87 10.35 -7.36
N ALA A 185 19.90 9.90 -8.08
CA ALA A 185 19.72 9.34 -9.42
C ALA A 185 18.82 8.10 -9.41
N ASN A 186 19.00 7.21 -8.43
CA ASN A 186 18.18 6.02 -8.24
C ASN A 186 16.72 6.34 -7.96
N ASP A 187 16.44 7.35 -7.13
CA ASP A 187 15.07 7.78 -6.84
C ASP A 187 14.41 8.45 -8.05
N LEU A 188 15.18 9.22 -8.83
CA LEU A 188 14.68 9.84 -10.05
C LEU A 188 14.33 8.79 -11.12
N VAL A 189 15.19 7.78 -11.31
CA VAL A 189 14.92 6.63 -12.21
C VAL A 189 13.68 5.87 -11.73
N ALA A 190 13.55 5.64 -10.43
CA ALA A 190 12.38 4.97 -9.85
C ALA A 190 11.08 5.74 -10.13
N LYS A 191 11.09 7.06 -9.95
CA LYS A 191 9.93 7.92 -10.22
C LYS A 191 9.54 7.86 -11.69
N LYS A 192 10.50 8.07 -12.61
CA LYS A 192 10.25 8.01 -14.05
C LYS A 192 9.75 6.64 -14.52
N MET A 193 10.29 5.58 -13.93
CA MET A 193 9.82 4.22 -14.19
C MET A 193 8.36 4.01 -13.75
N MET A 194 8.02 4.44 -12.54
CA MET A 194 6.64 4.32 -12.04
C MET A 194 5.65 5.18 -12.85
N ASP A 195 6.06 6.39 -13.23
CA ASP A 195 5.26 7.27 -14.11
C ASP A 195 5.03 6.60 -15.49
N ARG A 196 6.06 5.94 -16.05
CA ARG A 196 5.96 5.26 -17.34
C ARG A 196 5.07 4.02 -17.31
N ILE A 197 5.25 3.16 -16.29
CA ILE A 197 4.44 1.94 -16.14
C ILE A 197 3.01 2.28 -15.70
N GLY A 198 2.84 3.38 -14.95
CA GLY A 198 1.57 3.77 -14.34
C GLY A 198 0.59 4.50 -15.25
N LYS A 199 1.03 4.98 -16.41
CA LYS A 199 0.19 5.72 -17.34
C LYS A 199 0.18 5.07 -18.72
N GLU A 200 -0.99 5.08 -19.36
CA GLU A 200 -1.17 4.66 -20.74
C GLU A 200 -2.06 5.66 -21.50
N ASP A 201 -1.82 5.78 -22.78
CA ASP A 201 -2.62 6.64 -23.64
C ASP A 201 -3.89 5.88 -24.07
N ALA A 202 -5.04 6.47 -23.81
CA ALA A 202 -6.34 5.98 -24.25
C ALA A 202 -6.96 6.97 -25.23
N VAL A 203 -7.87 6.49 -26.08
CA VAL A 203 -8.63 7.34 -27.00
C VAL A 203 -10.04 7.50 -26.45
N ASP A 204 -10.47 8.73 -26.22
CA ASP A 204 -11.83 9.04 -25.78
C ASP A 204 -12.87 8.85 -26.90
N ALA A 205 -14.14 9.04 -26.59
CA ALA A 205 -15.24 8.92 -27.56
C ALA A 205 -15.17 9.95 -28.68
N GLU A 206 -14.44 11.04 -28.46
CA GLU A 206 -14.25 12.16 -29.42
C GLU A 206 -13.03 11.98 -30.32
N GLY A 207 -12.21 10.93 -30.05
CA GLY A 207 -10.99 10.62 -30.80
C GLY A 207 -9.73 11.33 -30.30
N ASN A 208 -9.80 12.01 -29.13
CA ASN A 208 -8.63 12.64 -28.53
C ASN A 208 -7.84 11.63 -27.69
N THR A 209 -6.52 11.79 -27.69
CA THR A 209 -5.65 10.99 -26.82
C THR A 209 -5.65 11.57 -25.40
N VAL A 210 -6.09 10.78 -24.44
CA VAL A 210 -6.15 11.13 -23.01
C VAL A 210 -5.32 10.13 -22.21
N GLN A 211 -4.61 10.61 -21.21
CA GLN A 211 -3.87 9.72 -20.31
C GLN A 211 -4.78 9.13 -19.25
N GLN A 212 -4.73 7.81 -19.11
CA GLN A 212 -5.36 7.08 -18.01
C GLN A 212 -4.34 6.28 -17.21
N ASP A 213 -4.75 5.79 -16.05
CA ASP A 213 -3.95 4.86 -15.27
C ASP A 213 -3.81 3.54 -16.03
N SER A 214 -2.59 3.02 -16.14
CA SER A 214 -2.27 1.85 -16.95
C SER A 214 -2.93 0.56 -16.39
N PHE A 215 -3.35 -0.32 -17.29
CA PHE A 215 -3.79 -1.68 -16.98
C PHE A 215 -2.65 -2.71 -17.04
N ASN A 216 -1.41 -2.23 -17.02
CA ASN A 216 -0.24 -3.10 -16.89
C ASN A 216 -0.34 -3.93 -15.61
N SER A 217 -0.20 -5.27 -15.73
CA SER A 217 -0.36 -6.20 -14.59
C SER A 217 0.63 -5.93 -13.45
N VAL A 218 1.86 -5.54 -13.78
CA VAL A 218 2.90 -5.21 -12.79
C VAL A 218 2.50 -3.96 -11.99
N PHE A 219 2.04 -2.93 -12.68
CA PHE A 219 1.55 -1.71 -12.03
C PHE A 219 0.34 -1.99 -11.14
N MET A 220 -0.66 -2.72 -11.65
CA MET A 220 -1.86 -3.07 -10.87
C MET A 220 -1.53 -3.85 -9.61
N MET A 221 -0.58 -4.80 -9.66
CA MET A 221 -0.16 -5.58 -8.50
C MET A 221 0.52 -4.72 -7.42
N ALA A 222 1.35 -3.78 -7.84
CA ALA A 222 2.08 -2.91 -6.92
C ALA A 222 1.19 -1.80 -6.33
N ASP A 223 0.41 -1.11 -7.17
CA ASP A 223 -0.45 0.01 -6.75
C ASP A 223 -1.59 -0.47 -5.85
N SER A 224 -2.20 -1.61 -6.17
CA SER A 224 -3.21 -2.23 -5.31
C SER A 224 -2.67 -2.66 -3.94
N GLY A 225 -1.37 -2.87 -3.79
CA GLY A 225 -0.74 -3.46 -2.62
C GLY A 225 -0.93 -4.98 -2.51
N ALA A 226 -1.36 -5.65 -3.59
CA ALA A 226 -1.54 -7.10 -3.62
C ALA A 226 -0.20 -7.83 -3.54
N ARG A 227 0.77 -7.44 -4.35
CA ARG A 227 2.10 -8.04 -4.39
C ARG A 227 3.13 -7.11 -4.99
N GLY A 228 4.32 -7.12 -4.40
CA GLY A 228 5.44 -6.29 -4.82
C GLY A 228 5.36 -4.87 -4.26
N SER A 229 6.50 -4.20 -4.30
CA SER A 229 6.63 -2.79 -3.93
C SER A 229 7.33 -2.03 -5.06
N ALA A 230 7.19 -0.71 -5.09
CA ALA A 230 7.90 0.14 -6.06
C ALA A 230 9.42 -0.11 -6.03
N ALA A 231 9.99 -0.38 -4.85
CA ALA A 231 11.40 -0.72 -4.71
C ALA A 231 11.79 -2.05 -5.39
N GLN A 232 10.91 -3.05 -5.36
CA GLN A 232 11.14 -4.33 -6.05
C GLN A 232 11.03 -4.18 -7.57
N ILE A 233 10.02 -3.44 -8.05
CA ILE A 233 9.85 -3.17 -9.49
C ILE A 233 11.01 -2.34 -10.02
N ARG A 234 11.53 -1.38 -9.24
CA ARG A 234 12.71 -0.60 -9.59
C ARG A 234 13.92 -1.49 -9.90
N GLN A 235 14.15 -2.53 -9.13
CA GLN A 235 15.24 -3.48 -9.40
C GLN A 235 15.03 -4.27 -10.71
N LEU A 236 13.77 -4.48 -11.10
CA LEU A 236 13.43 -5.24 -12.30
C LEU A 236 13.49 -4.42 -13.58
N ALA A 237 13.02 -3.18 -13.56
CA ALA A 237 12.88 -2.32 -14.75
C ALA A 237 13.63 -0.98 -14.67
N GLY A 238 14.01 -0.53 -13.50
CA GLY A 238 14.73 0.72 -13.30
C GLY A 238 16.23 0.52 -13.18
N MET A 239 16.74 0.61 -11.95
CA MET A 239 18.14 0.48 -11.60
C MET A 239 18.24 -0.22 -10.24
N ARG A 240 19.18 -1.13 -10.05
CA ARG A 240 19.35 -1.82 -8.79
C ARG A 240 19.90 -0.91 -7.69
N GLY A 241 20.83 -0.02 -8.05
CA GLY A 241 21.38 1.01 -7.18
C GLY A 241 22.56 0.57 -6.32
N LEU A 242 22.74 1.25 -5.19
CA LEU A 242 23.84 1.01 -4.28
C LEU A 242 23.66 -0.28 -3.47
N MET A 243 24.79 -1.00 -3.26
CA MET A 243 24.82 -2.23 -2.48
C MET A 243 25.58 -2.03 -1.18
N ALA A 244 25.07 -2.63 -0.09
CA ALA A 244 25.75 -2.64 1.19
C ALA A 244 26.68 -3.86 1.31
N LYS A 245 27.86 -3.65 1.90
CA LYS A 245 28.75 -4.72 2.32
C LYS A 245 28.22 -5.42 3.59
N PRO A 246 28.76 -6.59 3.95
CA PRO A 246 28.36 -7.26 5.20
C PRO A 246 28.60 -6.43 6.46
N ASP A 247 29.61 -5.54 6.47
CA ASP A 247 29.93 -4.62 7.56
C ASP A 247 28.95 -3.44 7.71
N GLY A 248 28.04 -3.26 6.74
CA GLY A 248 27.07 -2.18 6.70
C GLY A 248 27.49 -0.97 5.89
N SER A 249 28.77 -0.85 5.47
CA SER A 249 29.22 0.21 4.57
C SER A 249 28.63 0.03 3.18
N ILE A 250 28.45 1.14 2.45
CA ILE A 250 27.88 1.14 1.10
C ILE A 250 29.02 1.10 0.09
N ILE A 251 28.87 0.33 -0.97
CA ILE A 251 29.83 0.30 -2.08
C ILE A 251 29.59 1.53 -2.96
N GLU A 252 30.63 2.35 -3.19
CA GLU A 252 30.54 3.59 -3.97
C GLU A 252 30.07 3.37 -5.41
N THR A 253 30.41 2.21 -6.00
CA THR A 253 30.00 1.85 -7.36
C THR A 253 28.60 1.27 -7.36
N PRO A 254 27.61 1.94 -7.97
CA PRO A 254 26.23 1.44 -8.05
C PRO A 254 26.10 0.35 -9.10
N ILE A 255 25.02 -0.42 -8.99
CA ILE A 255 24.57 -1.31 -10.06
C ILE A 255 23.55 -0.53 -10.89
N THR A 256 23.97 0.00 -12.03
CA THR A 256 23.14 0.81 -12.94
C THR A 256 22.18 -0.04 -13.78
N ALA A 257 22.53 -1.31 -13.99
CA ALA A 257 21.67 -2.26 -14.70
C ALA A 257 20.49 -2.72 -13.84
N ASN A 258 19.43 -3.13 -14.49
CA ASN A 258 18.28 -3.83 -13.90
C ASN A 258 18.28 -5.33 -14.29
N PHE A 259 17.38 -6.10 -13.69
CA PHE A 259 17.30 -7.53 -13.99
C PHE A 259 16.79 -7.82 -15.42
N ARG A 260 15.98 -6.93 -16.00
CA ARG A 260 15.49 -7.10 -17.37
C ARG A 260 16.63 -6.96 -18.41
N GLU A 261 17.53 -5.99 -18.22
CA GLU A 261 18.72 -5.80 -19.06
C GLU A 261 19.77 -6.87 -18.84
N GLY A 262 19.83 -7.42 -17.65
CA GLY A 262 20.87 -8.33 -17.19
C GLY A 262 22.06 -7.58 -16.55
N LEU A 263 22.66 -8.20 -15.56
CA LEU A 263 23.80 -7.65 -14.84
C LEU A 263 25.11 -8.06 -15.50
N SER A 264 26.11 -7.18 -15.49
CA SER A 264 27.48 -7.57 -15.83
C SER A 264 28.05 -8.51 -14.76
N VAL A 265 29.12 -9.24 -15.09
CA VAL A 265 29.77 -10.16 -14.13
C VAL A 265 30.19 -9.46 -12.85
N LEU A 266 30.76 -8.26 -12.96
CA LEU A 266 31.17 -7.46 -11.79
C LEU A 266 29.95 -7.01 -10.95
N GLN A 267 28.90 -6.53 -11.59
CA GLN A 267 27.67 -6.12 -10.92
C GLN A 267 26.98 -7.30 -10.22
N TYR A 268 26.98 -8.47 -10.86
CA TYR A 268 26.49 -9.69 -10.25
C TYR A 268 27.30 -10.07 -9.01
N PHE A 269 28.63 -10.02 -9.08
CA PHE A 269 29.50 -10.33 -7.95
C PHE A 269 29.26 -9.36 -6.78
N ILE A 270 29.19 -8.05 -7.05
CA ILE A 270 28.86 -7.04 -6.02
C ILE A 270 27.50 -7.35 -5.35
N SER A 271 26.52 -7.76 -6.14
CA SER A 271 25.18 -8.08 -5.62
C SER A 271 25.15 -9.31 -4.70
N THR A 272 26.11 -10.22 -4.80
CA THR A 272 26.18 -11.41 -3.94
C THR A 272 26.43 -11.09 -2.47
N HIS A 273 27.10 -9.96 -2.17
CA HIS A 273 27.33 -9.52 -0.80
C HIS A 273 26.01 -9.26 -0.07
N GLY A 274 25.10 -8.51 -0.70
CA GLY A 274 23.77 -8.23 -0.15
C GLY A 274 22.90 -9.50 -0.01
N ALA A 275 22.96 -10.37 -0.99
CA ALA A 275 22.21 -11.63 -0.96
C ALA A 275 22.69 -12.54 0.19
N ARG A 276 24.02 -12.68 0.34
CA ARG A 276 24.60 -13.50 1.44
C ARG A 276 24.26 -12.93 2.81
N LYS A 277 24.38 -11.60 2.97
CA LYS A 277 24.00 -10.93 4.22
C LYS A 277 22.50 -11.16 4.54
N GLY A 278 21.61 -11.00 3.55
CA GLY A 278 20.18 -11.23 3.74
C GLY A 278 19.85 -12.67 4.14
N LEU A 279 20.50 -13.65 3.55
CA LEU A 279 20.32 -15.06 3.91
C LEU A 279 20.81 -15.35 5.33
N ALA A 280 21.99 -14.85 5.71
CA ALA A 280 22.53 -15.00 7.05
C ALA A 280 21.67 -14.30 8.11
N ASP A 281 21.26 -13.06 7.86
CA ASP A 281 20.40 -12.30 8.76
C ASP A 281 19.05 -12.99 8.99
N THR A 282 18.47 -13.54 7.94
CA THR A 282 17.20 -14.30 8.06
C THR A 282 17.35 -15.52 8.94
N ALA A 283 18.40 -16.30 8.76
CA ALA A 283 18.66 -17.49 9.56
C ALA A 283 18.87 -17.14 11.05
N LEU A 284 19.66 -16.12 11.35
CA LEU A 284 19.95 -15.68 12.71
C LEU A 284 18.71 -15.07 13.39
N LYS A 285 17.95 -14.22 12.68
CA LYS A 285 16.71 -13.64 13.22
C LYS A 285 15.65 -14.68 13.52
N THR A 286 15.52 -15.70 12.68
CA THR A 286 14.59 -16.82 12.90
C THR A 286 14.92 -17.56 14.18
N ALA A 287 16.18 -17.90 14.41
CA ALA A 287 16.64 -18.57 15.62
C ALA A 287 16.38 -17.71 16.88
N ASN A 288 16.74 -16.41 16.83
CA ASN A 288 16.52 -15.49 17.94
C ASN A 288 15.02 -15.30 18.26
N SER A 289 14.18 -15.18 17.24
CA SER A 289 12.72 -15.09 17.40
C SER A 289 12.15 -16.34 18.04
N GLY A 290 12.58 -17.54 17.61
CA GLY A 290 12.14 -18.79 18.19
C GLY A 290 12.55 -18.94 19.68
N TYR A 291 13.76 -18.57 20.02
CA TYR A 291 14.22 -18.58 21.40
C TYR A 291 13.49 -17.55 22.28
N LEU A 292 13.24 -16.34 21.75
CA LEU A 292 12.43 -15.34 22.46
C LEU A 292 11.01 -15.84 22.71
N THR A 293 10.37 -16.41 21.68
CA THR A 293 9.01 -16.97 21.80
C THR A 293 8.96 -18.06 22.88
N ARG A 294 9.92 -18.99 22.87
CA ARG A 294 10.00 -20.04 23.90
C ARG A 294 10.10 -19.44 25.29
N ARG A 295 10.99 -18.48 25.52
CA ARG A 295 11.14 -17.83 26.84
C ARG A 295 9.86 -17.12 27.29
N LEU A 296 9.16 -16.45 26.37
CA LEU A 296 7.89 -15.80 26.69
C LEU A 296 6.81 -16.81 27.04
N VAL A 297 6.73 -17.93 26.32
CA VAL A 297 5.78 -19.01 26.64
C VAL A 297 6.11 -19.62 28.00
N ASP A 298 7.38 -19.95 28.29
CA ASP A 298 7.78 -20.54 29.55
C ASP A 298 7.42 -19.65 30.77
N VAL A 299 7.46 -18.31 30.59
CA VAL A 299 7.10 -17.35 31.65
C VAL A 299 5.59 -17.13 31.76
N ALA A 300 4.89 -17.14 30.63
CA ALA A 300 3.48 -16.68 30.57
C ALA A 300 2.46 -17.83 30.54
N GLN A 301 2.90 -19.12 30.40
CA GLN A 301 1.97 -20.25 30.25
C GLN A 301 1.05 -20.48 31.48
N ASP A 302 1.51 -20.11 32.66
CA ASP A 302 0.74 -20.26 33.90
C ASP A 302 -0.12 -19.05 34.26
N LEU A 303 -0.05 -17.99 33.44
CA LEU A 303 -0.88 -16.78 33.64
C LEU A 303 -2.33 -17.07 33.22
N VAL A 304 -3.23 -17.01 34.17
CA VAL A 304 -4.67 -17.19 33.98
C VAL A 304 -5.39 -15.93 34.46
N ILE A 305 -6.26 -15.42 33.62
CA ILE A 305 -7.17 -14.32 34.01
C ILE A 305 -8.28 -14.92 34.84
N THR A 306 -8.39 -14.55 36.12
CA THR A 306 -9.37 -15.08 37.06
C THR A 306 -10.57 -14.18 37.24
N ASP A 307 -10.39 -12.87 37.08
CA ASP A 307 -11.44 -11.86 37.25
C ASP A 307 -11.61 -11.06 35.95
N HIS A 308 -12.84 -10.64 35.65
CA HIS A 308 -13.13 -9.84 34.45
C HIS A 308 -12.53 -8.43 34.59
N ASP A 309 -12.68 -7.84 35.77
CA ASP A 309 -12.10 -6.57 36.18
C ASP A 309 -11.64 -6.68 37.64
N CYS A 310 -10.38 -6.41 37.89
CA CYS A 310 -9.82 -6.44 39.25
C CYS A 310 -10.05 -5.14 40.05
N GLY A 311 -10.68 -4.13 39.45
CA GLY A 311 -11.00 -2.85 40.10
C GLY A 311 -9.79 -2.04 40.54
N THR A 312 -8.64 -2.19 39.89
CA THR A 312 -7.43 -1.44 40.24
C THR A 312 -7.48 -0.02 39.70
N ASP A 313 -7.12 0.96 40.53
CA ASP A 313 -6.91 2.35 40.12
C ASP A 313 -5.48 2.64 39.66
N GLU A 314 -4.58 1.63 39.75
CA GLU A 314 -3.19 1.77 39.29
C GLU A 314 -3.08 1.68 37.76
N GLY A 315 -2.34 2.64 37.20
CA GLY A 315 -2.09 2.71 35.76
C GLY A 315 -0.60 2.86 35.43
N LEU A 316 -0.24 2.52 34.22
CA LEU A 316 1.12 2.73 33.68
C LEU A 316 1.16 4.04 32.89
N ARG A 317 2.11 4.93 33.25
CA ARG A 317 2.34 6.13 32.45
C ARG A 317 3.07 5.79 31.15
N MET A 318 2.40 6.02 30.02
CA MET A 318 2.97 5.81 28.70
C MET A 318 3.56 7.09 28.13
N THR A 319 4.78 6.97 27.57
CA THR A 319 5.48 8.04 26.87
C THR A 319 5.97 7.50 25.51
N PRO A 320 6.22 8.36 24.50
CA PRO A 320 6.86 7.91 23.28
C PRO A 320 8.24 7.31 23.58
N LEU A 321 8.66 6.33 22.81
CA LEU A 321 10.02 5.78 22.91
C LEU A 321 10.95 6.64 22.07
N ILE A 322 11.92 7.27 22.73
CA ILE A 322 12.90 8.16 22.11
C ILE A 322 14.28 7.56 22.30
N GLU A 323 15.02 7.36 21.22
CA GLU A 323 16.40 6.91 21.21
C GLU A 323 17.26 7.86 20.38
N GLY A 324 18.35 8.39 20.95
CA GLY A 324 19.24 9.30 20.26
C GLY A 324 18.65 10.64 19.81
N GLY A 325 17.49 11.04 20.37
CA GLY A 325 16.75 12.24 20.00
C GLY A 325 15.65 12.01 18.94
N ASP A 326 15.59 10.84 18.34
CA ASP A 326 14.56 10.45 17.37
C ASP A 326 13.45 9.62 18.03
N VAL A 327 12.20 9.85 17.61
CA VAL A 327 11.06 9.08 18.09
C VAL A 327 11.01 7.73 17.35
N VAL A 328 11.46 6.66 18.02
CA VAL A 328 11.45 5.30 17.48
C VAL A 328 10.04 4.72 17.44
N VAL A 329 9.26 4.92 18.52
CA VAL A 329 7.86 4.50 18.58
C VAL A 329 7.01 5.67 19.08
N PRO A 330 6.07 6.16 18.25
CA PRO A 330 5.17 7.26 18.65
C PRO A 330 4.23 6.82 19.78
N LEU A 331 3.78 7.78 20.58
CA LEU A 331 2.86 7.52 21.69
C LEU A 331 1.58 6.81 21.23
N ALA A 332 1.00 7.22 20.11
CA ALA A 332 -0.18 6.59 19.53
C ALA A 332 -0.04 5.07 19.37
N GLY A 333 1.11 4.60 18.87
CA GLY A 333 1.37 3.16 18.71
C GLY A 333 1.51 2.39 20.03
N ARG A 334 1.78 3.08 21.15
CA ARG A 334 1.94 2.46 22.47
C ARG A 334 0.63 2.42 23.26
N ILE A 335 -0.26 3.38 23.04
CA ILE A 335 -1.53 3.50 23.78
C ILE A 335 -2.71 2.85 23.07
N LEU A 336 -2.61 2.60 21.77
CA LEU A 336 -3.66 1.95 20.99
C LEU A 336 -4.06 0.59 21.59
N GLY A 337 -5.36 0.38 21.79
CA GLY A 337 -5.91 -0.83 22.41
C GLY A 337 -5.72 -0.90 23.94
N ARG A 338 -5.34 0.20 24.60
CA ARG A 338 -5.24 0.30 26.05
C ARG A 338 -6.48 1.01 26.61
N VAL A 339 -6.78 0.71 27.86
CA VAL A 339 -7.87 1.36 28.61
C VAL A 339 -7.28 2.52 29.41
N VAL A 340 -7.97 3.64 29.40
CA VAL A 340 -7.56 4.86 30.13
C VAL A 340 -7.83 4.68 31.63
N ALA A 341 -6.82 4.86 32.46
CA ALA A 341 -6.94 4.73 33.93
C ALA A 341 -7.48 6.01 34.59
N GLN A 342 -7.26 7.18 34.01
CA GLN A 342 -7.69 8.48 34.53
C GLN A 342 -8.23 9.33 33.38
N ASP A 343 -9.13 10.27 33.69
CA ASP A 343 -9.66 11.18 32.68
C ASP A 343 -8.54 11.93 31.95
N VAL A 344 -8.58 11.91 30.64
CA VAL A 344 -7.64 12.65 29.78
C VAL A 344 -8.26 14.00 29.45
N VAL A 345 -7.63 15.05 29.95
CA VAL A 345 -8.06 16.44 29.75
C VAL A 345 -7.22 17.10 28.67
N LYS A 346 -7.84 17.87 27.82
CA LYS A 346 -7.17 18.63 26.76
C LYS A 346 -6.23 19.69 27.39
N PRO A 347 -4.95 19.75 26.98
CA PRO A 347 -3.98 20.67 27.54
C PRO A 347 -4.46 22.13 27.44
N GLY A 348 -4.52 22.81 28.63
CA GLY A 348 -4.95 24.22 28.72
C GLY A 348 -6.46 24.47 28.84
N THR A 349 -7.27 23.41 28.94
CA THR A 349 -8.72 23.49 29.19
C THR A 349 -9.11 22.46 30.25
N GLU A 350 -10.33 22.59 30.81
CA GLU A 350 -10.92 21.57 31.69
C GLU A 350 -11.79 20.56 30.93
N GLU A 351 -11.72 20.58 29.60
CA GLU A 351 -12.50 19.69 28.72
C GLU A 351 -11.94 18.26 28.77
N VAL A 352 -12.75 17.31 29.25
CA VAL A 352 -12.41 15.88 29.26
C VAL A 352 -12.59 15.33 27.85
N VAL A 353 -11.49 14.85 27.27
CA VAL A 353 -11.46 14.23 25.91
C VAL A 353 -11.80 12.75 25.97
N LEU A 354 -11.31 12.04 26.99
CA LEU A 354 -11.59 10.62 27.23
C LEU A 354 -11.81 10.41 28.72
N GLU A 355 -12.90 9.75 29.07
CA GLU A 355 -13.20 9.35 30.44
C GLU A 355 -12.40 8.11 30.85
N ALA A 356 -12.13 7.99 32.14
CA ALA A 356 -11.51 6.80 32.72
C ALA A 356 -12.34 5.54 32.37
N GLY A 357 -11.67 4.44 32.06
CA GLY A 357 -12.31 3.19 31.64
C GLY A 357 -12.59 3.10 30.13
N THR A 358 -12.34 4.15 29.35
CA THR A 358 -12.54 4.14 27.90
C THR A 358 -11.40 3.42 27.19
N LEU A 359 -11.72 2.53 26.25
CA LEU A 359 -10.74 1.88 25.38
C LEU A 359 -10.28 2.87 24.31
N ILE A 360 -8.97 3.08 24.19
CA ILE A 360 -8.38 3.92 23.13
C ILE A 360 -8.36 3.12 21.83
N ASP A 361 -9.07 3.60 20.85
CA ASP A 361 -9.11 3.04 19.50
C ASP A 361 -8.37 3.91 18.48
N GLU A 362 -8.53 3.64 17.19
CA GLU A 362 -7.85 4.36 16.09
C GLU A 362 -8.48 5.75 15.79
N GLN A 363 -9.59 6.11 16.41
CA GLN A 363 -10.22 7.42 16.27
C GLN A 363 -9.59 8.42 17.20
#